data_ecd65521036c09711b58c219a73bce75
#
_entry.id   ecd65521036c09711b58c219a73bce75
#
_cell.length_a   1.000
_cell.length_b   1.000
_cell.length_c   1.000
_cell.angle_alpha   90.00
_cell.angle_beta   90.00
_cell.angle_gamma   90.00
#
_symmetry.space_group_name_H-M   'P 1'
#
loop_
_entity.id
_entity.type
_entity.pdbx_description
1 polymer ?
#
loop_
_entity_poly.entity_id
_entity_poly.type
_entity_poly.pdbx_seq_one_letter_code
_entity_poly.pdbx_strand_id
1 'polypeptide(L)'
;MKRILLSTVFIVATVLVCCKKKAETTLKKTTTPPAVQGPVYKSEFFGVNLSGAEFGVNMPGLFNRDYTYPTIVELDYFKDKGLKLVRLPFKWERIQPSLRGPLDALELSRMKNFVNAAESRGVFIILDMHNYGRRKINGIEHIIGSPELSVGDVADVWEKLAIEFKTKTNIWGYGLMNEPHAMLTSTPWFDIAQALITKIRTVDQKTTILVAGDGWSSAWRWPQFSNNLKNLVDPSRNLVFEAHIYFDNDASGKYDQSYDAENATANTGVERVIPFVKWLKDNKLKGFVGEYGVPDNDSRWLLTLDNMLKYLKDNCVNGTYWAAGPWWGSYTLAVEPKNGVDRPQMEILLKHKTTVPENCK
;
A
#
# COMPACT_ATOMS: atom_id res chain seq x y z
N MET A 1 -57.08 -25.19 -82.26
CA MET A 1 -56.23 -26.30 -82.69
C MET A 1 -54.87 -26.21 -81.95
N LYS A 2 -54.62 -26.99 -80.98
CA LYS A 2 -53.34 -27.51 -80.54
C LYS A 2 -53.55 -28.23 -79.24
N ARG A 3 -53.26 -29.54 -79.22
CA ARG A 3 -53.47 -30.47 -78.15
C ARG A 3 -52.41 -30.23 -77.05
N ILE A 4 -52.87 -30.27 -75.76
CA ILE A 4 -52.02 -30.30 -74.63
C ILE A 4 -51.91 -31.75 -74.14
N LEU A 5 -50.64 -32.26 -74.10
CA LEU A 5 -50.32 -33.53 -73.46
C LEU A 5 -50.11 -33.29 -71.97
N LEU A 6 -50.83 -34.04 -71.15
CA LEU A 6 -50.57 -34.17 -69.73
C LEU A 6 -49.51 -35.28 -69.53
N SER A 7 -48.38 -34.94 -68.94
CA SER A 7 -47.39 -35.92 -68.45
C SER A 7 -47.51 -35.97 -66.94
N THR A 8 -47.90 -37.12 -66.45
CA THR A 8 -48.00 -37.43 -65.00
C THR A 8 -46.61 -37.82 -64.52
N VAL A 9 -46.04 -37.02 -63.58
CA VAL A 9 -44.78 -37.37 -62.88
C VAL A 9 -45.12 -37.96 -61.51
N PHE A 10 -44.71 -39.21 -61.32
CA PHE A 10 -44.74 -39.87 -60.02
C PHE A 10 -43.58 -39.35 -59.17
N ILE A 11 -43.86 -38.74 -58.01
CA ILE A 11 -42.85 -38.37 -57.04
C ILE A 11 -42.80 -39.48 -56.00
N VAL A 12 -41.68 -40.22 -55.97
CA VAL A 12 -41.35 -41.12 -54.87
C VAL A 12 -40.76 -40.32 -53.73
N ALA A 13 -41.44 -40.23 -52.63
CA ALA A 13 -40.95 -39.55 -51.40
C ALA A 13 -40.07 -40.54 -50.62
N THR A 14 -38.74 -40.30 -50.69
CA THR A 14 -37.79 -40.99 -49.82
C THR A 14 -37.73 -40.26 -48.48
N VAL A 15 -38.22 -40.90 -47.43
CA VAL A 15 -38.11 -40.39 -46.05
C VAL A 15 -36.72 -40.65 -45.54
N LEU A 16 -35.90 -39.60 -45.50
CA LEU A 16 -34.60 -39.58 -44.81
C LEU A 16 -34.84 -39.32 -43.32
N VAL A 17 -34.72 -40.32 -42.50
CA VAL A 17 -34.65 -40.19 -41.03
C VAL A 17 -33.31 -39.60 -40.65
N CYS A 18 -33.29 -38.33 -40.39
CA CYS A 18 -32.10 -37.62 -39.91
C CYS A 18 -32.00 -37.77 -38.38
N CYS A 19 -31.15 -38.71 -37.90
CA CYS A 19 -30.77 -38.80 -36.49
C CYS A 19 -30.00 -37.54 -36.10
N LYS A 20 -30.65 -36.58 -35.43
CA LYS A 20 -29.95 -35.49 -34.77
C LYS A 20 -29.22 -36.02 -33.52
N LYS A 21 -27.93 -36.28 -33.64
CA LYS A 21 -27.04 -36.36 -32.47
C LYS A 21 -27.05 -35.01 -31.75
N LYS A 22 -27.64 -34.96 -30.56
CA LYS A 22 -27.45 -33.86 -29.63
C LYS A 22 -25.95 -33.78 -29.29
N ALA A 23 -25.27 -32.74 -29.75
CA ALA A 23 -23.97 -32.40 -29.23
C ALA A 23 -24.15 -31.93 -27.80
N GLU A 24 -23.81 -32.76 -26.82
CA GLU A 24 -23.60 -32.32 -25.45
C GLU A 24 -22.39 -31.37 -25.43
N THR A 25 -22.67 -30.08 -25.35
CA THR A 25 -21.68 -29.05 -25.09
C THR A 25 -21.29 -29.22 -23.62
N THR A 26 -20.24 -30.01 -23.38
CA THR A 26 -19.54 -30.02 -22.08
C THR A 26 -18.99 -28.62 -21.85
N LEU A 27 -19.70 -27.83 -21.06
CA LEU A 27 -19.16 -26.61 -20.47
C LEU A 27 -17.90 -27.00 -19.69
N LYS A 28 -16.74 -26.71 -20.27
CA LYS A 28 -15.46 -26.75 -19.55
C LYS A 28 -15.63 -25.84 -18.35
N LYS A 29 -15.77 -26.45 -17.16
CA LYS A 29 -15.69 -25.77 -15.89
C LYS A 29 -14.33 -25.07 -15.87
N THR A 30 -14.30 -23.76 -16.11
CA THR A 30 -13.12 -22.94 -15.93
C THR A 30 -12.79 -23.02 -14.43
N THR A 31 -11.87 -23.91 -14.11
CA THR A 31 -11.25 -23.94 -12.78
C THR A 31 -10.47 -22.63 -12.66
N THR A 32 -11.03 -21.70 -11.92
CA THR A 32 -10.31 -20.51 -11.46
C THR A 32 -9.00 -21.02 -10.84
N PRO A 33 -7.82 -20.57 -11.29
CA PRO A 33 -6.59 -20.99 -10.66
C PRO A 33 -6.69 -20.68 -9.16
N PRO A 34 -6.19 -21.56 -8.28
CA PRO A 34 -6.17 -21.27 -6.85
C PRO A 34 -5.44 -19.93 -6.67
N ALA A 35 -6.01 -19.07 -5.84
CA ALA A 35 -5.35 -17.83 -5.46
C ALA A 35 -3.92 -18.19 -5.00
N VAL A 36 -2.91 -17.60 -5.65
CA VAL A 36 -1.54 -17.70 -5.16
C VAL A 36 -1.58 -17.03 -3.80
N GLN A 37 -1.61 -17.83 -2.73
CA GLN A 37 -1.42 -17.31 -1.40
C GLN A 37 0.00 -16.74 -1.40
N GLY A 38 0.09 -15.41 -1.31
CA GLY A 38 1.36 -14.77 -1.00
C GLY A 38 1.94 -15.39 0.27
N PRO A 39 3.24 -15.28 0.50
CA PRO A 39 3.86 -15.88 1.67
C PRO A 39 3.06 -15.48 2.92
N VAL A 40 2.68 -16.49 3.73
CA VAL A 40 2.05 -16.25 5.04
C VAL A 40 3.15 -15.66 5.93
N TYR A 41 3.23 -14.35 5.94
CA TYR A 41 4.19 -13.65 6.79
C TYR A 41 3.77 -13.82 8.25
N LYS A 42 4.61 -14.48 9.03
CA LYS A 42 4.54 -14.48 10.50
C LYS A 42 5.09 -13.16 11.03
N SER A 43 4.62 -12.03 10.48
CA SER A 43 4.98 -10.71 10.97
C SER A 43 4.11 -10.35 12.17
N GLU A 44 4.65 -9.50 13.02
CA GLU A 44 3.85 -8.84 14.04
C GLU A 44 2.72 -8.05 13.38
N PHE A 45 1.59 -7.91 14.08
CA PHE A 45 0.40 -7.30 13.49
C PHE A 45 0.55 -5.79 13.29
N PHE A 46 1.26 -5.12 14.21
CA PHE A 46 1.61 -3.71 14.11
C PHE A 46 3.12 -3.51 14.05
N GLY A 47 3.55 -2.47 13.35
CA GLY A 47 4.93 -2.10 13.17
C GLY A 47 5.16 -0.59 13.26
N VAL A 48 6.24 -0.13 12.65
CA VAL A 48 6.63 1.28 12.67
C VAL A 48 7.07 1.76 11.28
N ASN A 49 6.88 3.06 11.01
CA ASN A 49 7.58 3.73 9.93
C ASN A 49 8.99 4.08 10.41
N LEU A 50 10.02 3.56 9.77
CA LEU A 50 11.39 3.97 10.00
C LEU A 50 11.79 5.02 8.97
N SER A 51 11.59 6.27 9.34
CA SER A 51 11.80 7.45 8.51
C SER A 51 13.28 7.83 8.43
N GLY A 52 13.60 8.62 7.41
CA GLY A 52 14.95 9.17 7.19
C GLY A 52 15.31 9.27 5.70
N ALA A 53 15.03 8.26 4.90
CA ALA A 53 15.37 8.26 3.48
C ALA A 53 14.43 9.13 2.63
N GLU A 54 13.32 9.61 3.18
CA GLU A 54 12.40 10.57 2.56
C GLU A 54 12.67 12.02 3.01
N PHE A 55 13.50 12.26 4.03
CA PHE A 55 13.73 13.57 4.63
C PHE A 55 14.35 14.60 3.67
N GLY A 56 14.21 15.86 4.05
CA GLY A 56 14.83 17.00 3.38
C GLY A 56 14.09 17.49 2.14
N VAL A 57 14.27 18.77 1.85
CA VAL A 57 13.62 19.47 0.73
C VAL A 57 14.51 19.51 -0.52
N ASN A 58 15.83 19.31 -0.34
CA ASN A 58 16.80 19.26 -1.45
C ASN A 58 16.70 17.91 -2.17
N MET A 59 16.48 17.94 -3.49
CA MET A 59 16.36 16.73 -4.30
C MET A 59 17.41 16.71 -5.42
N PRO A 60 18.18 15.65 -5.53
CA PRO A 60 18.18 14.44 -4.69
C PRO A 60 18.72 14.65 -3.27
N GLY A 61 19.44 15.73 -2.98
CA GLY A 61 20.08 16.00 -1.70
C GLY A 61 21.38 15.21 -1.49
N LEU A 62 22.01 15.39 -0.34
CA LEU A 62 23.23 14.68 0.06
C LEU A 62 22.94 13.77 1.25
N PHE A 63 23.33 12.51 1.12
CA PHE A 63 23.24 11.52 2.19
C PHE A 63 24.01 11.98 3.44
N ASN A 64 23.45 11.74 4.63
CA ASN A 64 23.92 12.18 5.95
C ASN A 64 23.99 13.71 6.15
N ARG A 65 23.41 14.49 5.24
CA ARG A 65 23.22 15.95 5.41
C ARG A 65 21.75 16.34 5.24
N ASP A 66 21.14 15.95 4.14
CA ASP A 66 19.75 16.29 3.81
C ASP A 66 18.80 15.14 4.17
N TYR A 67 19.30 13.92 4.17
CA TYR A 67 18.58 12.70 4.51
C TYR A 67 19.51 11.60 5.01
N THR A 68 18.96 10.56 5.61
CA THR A 68 19.70 9.39 6.07
C THR A 68 18.84 8.13 5.91
N TYR A 69 19.44 6.95 6.05
CA TYR A 69 18.70 5.71 6.26
C TYR A 69 18.68 5.37 7.75
N PRO A 70 17.63 4.69 8.24
CA PRO A 70 17.67 4.05 9.55
C PRO A 70 18.83 3.07 9.61
N THR A 71 19.37 2.87 10.81
CA THR A 71 20.53 2.01 11.05
C THR A 71 20.10 0.67 11.68
N ILE A 72 21.09 -0.19 11.93
CA ILE A 72 20.87 -1.44 12.66
C ILE A 72 20.44 -1.19 14.13
N VAL A 73 20.75 -0.01 14.68
CA VAL A 73 20.38 0.34 16.07
C VAL A 73 18.86 0.44 16.19
N GLU A 74 18.20 1.17 15.27
CA GLU A 74 16.75 1.26 15.22
C GLU A 74 16.12 -0.11 14.92
N LEU A 75 16.67 -0.85 13.95
CA LEU A 75 16.19 -2.21 13.64
C LEU A 75 16.22 -3.14 14.86
N ASP A 76 17.33 -3.17 15.60
CA ASP A 76 17.46 -4.02 16.77
C ASP A 76 16.53 -3.56 17.90
N TYR A 77 16.41 -2.24 18.14
CA TYR A 77 15.50 -1.70 19.14
C TYR A 77 14.05 -2.13 18.89
N PHE A 78 13.50 -1.89 17.68
CA PHE A 78 12.10 -2.22 17.37
C PHE A 78 11.87 -3.74 17.28
N LYS A 79 12.82 -4.49 16.73
CA LYS A 79 12.78 -5.95 16.72
C LYS A 79 12.71 -6.53 18.17
N ASP A 80 13.52 -6.02 19.08
CA ASP A 80 13.55 -6.51 20.48
C ASP A 80 12.28 -6.13 21.24
N LYS A 81 11.63 -5.03 20.86
CA LYS A 81 10.27 -4.68 21.29
C LYS A 81 9.18 -5.58 20.65
N GLY A 82 9.51 -6.37 19.64
CA GLY A 82 8.58 -7.23 18.91
C GLY A 82 7.86 -6.53 17.75
N LEU A 83 8.24 -5.32 17.38
CA LEU A 83 7.69 -4.57 16.23
C LEU A 83 8.50 -4.89 14.98
N LYS A 84 8.20 -6.02 14.34
CA LYS A 84 9.00 -6.59 13.25
C LYS A 84 8.47 -6.28 11.85
N LEU A 85 7.56 -5.34 11.72
CA LEU A 85 7.09 -4.80 10.44
C LEU A 85 7.54 -3.35 10.33
N VAL A 86 8.31 -3.04 9.30
CA VAL A 86 8.85 -1.70 9.05
C VAL A 86 8.34 -1.20 7.70
N ARG A 87 7.68 -0.04 7.69
CA ARG A 87 7.45 0.74 6.49
C ARG A 87 8.65 1.68 6.32
N LEU A 88 9.36 1.56 5.20
CA LEU A 88 10.56 2.32 4.85
C LEU A 88 10.21 3.35 3.77
N PRO A 89 9.94 4.61 4.15
CA PRO A 89 9.70 5.66 3.18
C PRO A 89 11.01 6.04 2.46
N PHE A 90 10.92 6.29 1.14
CA PHE A 90 12.03 6.74 0.32
C PHE A 90 11.58 7.72 -0.77
N LYS A 91 12.50 8.50 -1.34
CA LYS A 91 12.20 9.44 -2.44
C LYS A 91 12.59 8.87 -3.80
N TRP A 92 11.67 9.00 -4.76
CA TRP A 92 11.91 8.60 -6.16
C TRP A 92 13.11 9.34 -6.77
N GLU A 93 13.24 10.64 -6.52
CA GLU A 93 14.33 11.48 -7.03
C GLU A 93 15.72 10.97 -6.65
N ARG A 94 15.83 10.27 -5.51
CA ARG A 94 17.09 9.70 -5.02
C ARG A 94 17.40 8.38 -5.66
N ILE A 95 16.44 7.48 -5.65
CA ILE A 95 16.63 6.13 -6.19
C ILE A 95 16.73 6.10 -7.72
N GLN A 96 16.11 7.06 -8.43
CA GLN A 96 16.20 7.19 -9.88
C GLN A 96 16.31 8.68 -10.26
N PRO A 97 17.51 9.27 -10.27
CA PRO A 97 17.71 10.70 -10.51
C PRO A 97 17.21 11.18 -11.87
N SER A 98 17.40 10.39 -12.92
CA SER A 98 16.90 10.67 -14.27
C SER A 98 15.68 9.81 -14.58
N LEU A 99 14.63 10.42 -15.13
CA LEU A 99 13.43 9.67 -15.57
C LEU A 99 13.83 8.55 -16.54
N ARG A 100 13.32 7.35 -16.28
CA ARG A 100 13.65 6.11 -17.04
C ARG A 100 15.13 5.75 -17.09
N GLY A 101 15.99 6.50 -16.41
CA GLY A 101 17.40 6.17 -16.27
C GLY A 101 17.65 4.94 -15.37
N PRO A 102 18.89 4.54 -15.19
CA PRO A 102 19.23 3.49 -14.23
C PRO A 102 18.89 3.95 -12.80
N LEU A 103 18.69 2.99 -11.91
CA LEU A 103 18.66 3.29 -10.48
C LEU A 103 20.05 3.78 -10.04
N ASP A 104 20.09 4.76 -9.14
CA ASP A 104 21.35 5.21 -8.55
C ASP A 104 22.00 4.08 -7.75
N ALA A 105 23.23 3.74 -8.10
CA ALA A 105 23.91 2.57 -7.55
C ALA A 105 24.18 2.69 -6.04
N LEU A 106 24.47 3.91 -5.56
CA LEU A 106 24.75 4.14 -4.14
C LEU A 106 23.48 4.12 -3.32
N GLU A 107 22.41 4.75 -3.83
CA GLU A 107 21.12 4.76 -3.16
C GLU A 107 20.49 3.37 -3.11
N LEU A 108 20.53 2.64 -4.21
CA LEU A 108 20.10 1.26 -4.26
C LEU A 108 20.90 0.36 -3.30
N SER A 109 22.21 0.59 -3.19
CA SER A 109 23.07 -0.13 -2.23
C SER A 109 22.67 0.15 -0.79
N ARG A 110 22.37 1.42 -0.42
CA ARG A 110 21.89 1.78 0.93
C ARG A 110 20.57 1.07 1.25
N MET A 111 19.61 1.13 0.34
CA MET A 111 18.32 0.46 0.49
C MET A 111 18.49 -1.06 0.63
N LYS A 112 19.30 -1.68 -0.21
CA LYS A 112 19.60 -3.12 -0.13
C LYS A 112 20.30 -3.51 1.17
N ASN A 113 21.24 -2.71 1.64
CA ASN A 113 21.94 -2.96 2.90
C ASN A 113 20.97 -2.95 4.09
N PHE A 114 20.04 -1.99 4.12
CA PHE A 114 19.00 -1.94 5.13
C PHE A 114 18.06 -3.15 5.05
N VAL A 115 17.57 -3.51 3.86
CA VAL A 115 16.72 -4.69 3.65
C VAL A 115 17.44 -5.98 4.06
N ASN A 116 18.72 -6.14 3.73
CA ASN A 116 19.51 -7.30 4.11
C ASN A 116 19.72 -7.38 5.64
N ALA A 117 19.99 -6.24 6.28
CA ALA A 117 20.11 -6.17 7.73
C ALA A 117 18.78 -6.52 8.44
N ALA A 118 17.65 -6.10 7.88
CA ALA A 118 16.33 -6.47 8.35
C ALA A 118 16.04 -7.98 8.14
N GLU A 119 16.40 -8.53 6.97
CA GLU A 119 16.24 -9.97 6.65
C GLU A 119 16.95 -10.85 7.67
N SER A 120 18.22 -10.55 7.98
CA SER A 120 19.00 -11.30 8.97
C SER A 120 18.45 -11.24 10.39
N ARG A 121 17.54 -10.31 10.66
CA ARG A 121 16.86 -10.09 11.94
C ARG A 121 15.42 -10.59 12.00
N GLY A 122 14.92 -11.13 10.88
CA GLY A 122 13.51 -11.53 10.74
C GLY A 122 12.53 -10.36 10.76
N VAL A 123 12.99 -9.18 10.30
CA VAL A 123 12.18 -7.97 10.16
C VAL A 123 11.69 -7.85 8.72
N PHE A 124 10.40 -7.59 8.55
CA PHE A 124 9.74 -7.43 7.26
C PHE A 124 9.69 -5.96 6.85
N ILE A 125 9.83 -5.68 5.56
CA ILE A 125 9.92 -4.33 5.02
C ILE A 125 8.80 -4.07 4.01
N ILE A 126 8.11 -2.94 4.15
CA ILE A 126 7.32 -2.31 3.11
C ILE A 126 8.19 -1.20 2.51
N LEU A 127 8.47 -1.28 1.21
CA LEU A 127 9.12 -0.18 0.49
C LEU A 127 8.05 0.83 0.08
N ASP A 128 8.12 2.04 0.62
CA ASP A 128 7.13 3.08 0.39
C ASP A 128 7.71 4.25 -0.41
N MET A 129 7.19 4.49 -1.62
CA MET A 129 7.55 5.66 -2.41
C MET A 129 6.85 6.91 -1.85
N HIS A 130 7.57 7.72 -1.10
CA HIS A 130 7.03 8.82 -0.30
C HIS A 130 6.93 10.14 -1.08
N ASN A 131 6.19 10.12 -2.21
CA ASN A 131 6.23 11.20 -3.20
C ASN A 131 4.88 11.90 -3.49
N TYR A 132 3.78 11.54 -2.82
CA TYR A 132 2.49 12.26 -2.86
C TYR A 132 1.85 12.39 -4.26
N GLY A 133 2.18 11.50 -5.19
CA GLY A 133 1.75 11.60 -6.60
C GLY A 133 2.54 12.61 -7.43
N ARG A 134 3.72 13.01 -6.96
CA ARG A 134 4.54 14.08 -7.53
C ARG A 134 6.01 13.72 -7.61
N ARG A 135 6.76 14.52 -8.38
CA ARG A 135 8.22 14.46 -8.43
C ARG A 135 8.79 15.83 -8.77
N LYS A 136 9.92 16.18 -8.19
CA LYS A 136 10.72 17.35 -8.60
C LYS A 136 11.60 17.02 -9.80
N ILE A 137 11.52 17.86 -10.83
CA ILE A 137 12.39 17.84 -12.01
C ILE A 137 13.03 19.24 -12.12
N ASN A 138 14.33 19.31 -12.05
CA ASN A 138 15.07 20.60 -12.05
C ASN A 138 14.55 21.59 -10.99
N GLY A 139 14.18 21.10 -9.81
CA GLY A 139 13.68 21.91 -8.70
C GLY A 139 12.19 22.29 -8.78
N ILE A 140 11.51 22.01 -9.88
CA ILE A 140 10.07 22.25 -10.08
C ILE A 140 9.29 20.95 -9.80
N GLU A 141 8.21 21.08 -9.03
CA GLU A 141 7.34 19.94 -8.72
C GLU A 141 6.35 19.72 -9.87
N HIS A 142 6.24 18.47 -10.33
CA HIS A 142 5.31 18.02 -11.37
C HIS A 142 4.43 16.91 -10.83
N ILE A 143 3.13 16.96 -11.19
CA ILE A 143 2.15 15.91 -10.86
C ILE A 143 2.27 14.79 -11.90
N ILE A 144 2.21 13.53 -11.46
CA ILE A 144 2.20 12.37 -12.37
C ILE A 144 0.99 12.47 -13.30
N GLY A 145 1.23 12.35 -14.60
CA GLY A 145 0.25 12.56 -15.67
C GLY A 145 0.37 13.90 -16.35
N SER A 146 1.26 14.82 -15.88
CA SER A 146 1.59 16.05 -16.59
C SER A 146 2.46 15.77 -17.84
N PRO A 147 2.61 16.74 -18.75
CA PRO A 147 3.47 16.57 -19.93
C PRO A 147 4.92 16.22 -19.58
N GLU A 148 5.44 16.73 -18.46
CA GLU A 148 6.82 16.53 -18.01
C GLU A 148 7.02 15.25 -17.20
N LEU A 149 5.94 14.66 -16.66
CA LEU A 149 5.99 13.51 -15.77
C LEU A 149 4.89 12.51 -16.09
N SER A 150 5.18 11.58 -16.97
CA SER A 150 4.20 10.59 -17.43
C SER A 150 3.99 9.44 -16.43
N VAL A 151 2.87 8.75 -16.52
CA VAL A 151 2.59 7.50 -15.81
C VAL A 151 3.66 6.43 -16.12
N GLY A 152 4.17 6.42 -17.37
CA GLY A 152 5.24 5.49 -17.77
C GLY A 152 6.56 5.73 -17.03
N ASP A 153 6.81 6.94 -16.54
CA ASP A 153 8.04 7.24 -15.79
C ASP A 153 8.00 6.63 -14.39
N VAL A 154 6.87 6.74 -13.69
CA VAL A 154 6.71 6.09 -12.37
C VAL A 154 6.57 4.57 -12.50
N ALA A 155 6.01 4.07 -13.57
CA ALA A 155 5.94 2.64 -13.83
C ALA A 155 7.33 2.02 -14.07
N ASP A 156 8.23 2.75 -14.74
CA ASP A 156 9.61 2.32 -15.00
C ASP A 156 10.43 2.14 -13.72
N VAL A 157 10.36 3.09 -12.79
CA VAL A 157 11.08 2.94 -11.51
C VAL A 157 10.55 1.78 -10.69
N TRP A 158 9.23 1.56 -10.67
CA TRP A 158 8.67 0.42 -9.95
C TRP A 158 9.02 -0.93 -10.58
N GLU A 159 9.07 -1.03 -11.90
CA GLU A 159 9.57 -2.25 -12.57
C GLU A 159 10.99 -2.56 -12.14
N LYS A 160 11.88 -1.57 -12.16
CA LYS A 160 13.29 -1.73 -11.77
C LYS A 160 13.43 -2.11 -10.29
N LEU A 161 12.70 -1.45 -9.40
CA LEU A 161 12.70 -1.81 -7.97
C LEU A 161 12.16 -3.24 -7.75
N ALA A 162 11.08 -3.62 -8.42
CA ALA A 162 10.53 -4.96 -8.33
C ALA A 162 11.53 -6.03 -8.82
N ILE A 163 12.28 -5.77 -9.89
CA ILE A 163 13.36 -6.67 -10.36
C ILE A 163 14.41 -6.87 -9.26
N GLU A 164 14.81 -5.79 -8.58
CA GLU A 164 15.85 -5.82 -7.55
C GLU A 164 15.43 -6.53 -6.25
N PHE A 165 14.14 -6.48 -5.91
CA PHE A 165 13.65 -6.95 -4.62
C PHE A 165 12.76 -8.20 -4.65
N LYS A 166 12.26 -8.66 -5.81
CA LYS A 166 11.34 -9.81 -5.93
C LYS A 166 11.83 -11.13 -5.36
N THR A 167 13.13 -11.28 -5.15
CA THR A 167 13.73 -12.49 -4.56
C THR A 167 13.95 -12.38 -3.05
N LYS A 168 13.73 -11.21 -2.46
CA LYS A 168 13.89 -10.97 -1.04
C LYS A 168 12.69 -11.52 -0.27
N THR A 169 12.97 -12.36 0.72
CA THR A 169 11.92 -13.06 1.48
C THR A 169 11.29 -12.20 2.55
N ASN A 170 11.93 -11.10 2.91
CA ASN A 170 11.46 -10.16 3.92
C ASN A 170 10.81 -8.89 3.34
N ILE A 171 10.67 -8.76 2.03
CA ILE A 171 9.80 -7.70 1.47
C ILE A 171 8.35 -8.10 1.68
N TRP A 172 7.68 -7.41 2.61
CA TRP A 172 6.26 -7.60 2.88
C TRP A 172 5.40 -7.01 1.76
N GLY A 173 5.81 -5.88 1.20
CA GLY A 173 5.09 -5.27 0.10
C GLY A 173 5.75 -4.04 -0.52
N TYR A 174 5.18 -3.62 -1.66
CA TYR A 174 5.51 -2.39 -2.37
C TYR A 174 4.37 -1.38 -2.15
N GLY A 175 4.63 -0.30 -1.41
CA GLY A 175 3.74 0.85 -1.27
C GLY A 175 3.90 1.77 -2.47
N LEU A 176 2.95 1.71 -3.40
CA LEU A 176 3.05 2.33 -4.72
C LEU A 176 3.33 3.83 -4.66
N MET A 177 2.72 4.52 -3.69
CA MET A 177 2.82 5.96 -3.53
C MET A 177 2.27 6.36 -2.16
N ASN A 178 3.05 7.12 -1.38
CA ASN A 178 2.54 7.77 -0.19
C ASN A 178 1.55 8.88 -0.57
N GLU A 179 0.38 8.89 0.04
CA GLU A 179 -0.60 9.99 0.08
C GLU A 179 -0.84 10.74 -1.24
N PRO A 180 -1.21 10.07 -2.33
CA PRO A 180 -1.59 10.77 -3.56
C PRO A 180 -2.77 11.70 -3.28
N HIS A 181 -2.69 12.93 -3.79
CA HIS A 181 -3.75 13.93 -3.60
C HIS A 181 -3.76 14.96 -4.73
N ALA A 182 -4.91 15.58 -4.95
CA ALA A 182 -5.11 16.59 -6.00
C ALA A 182 -4.50 16.16 -7.34
N MET A 183 -4.74 14.91 -7.73
CA MET A 183 -4.28 14.38 -9.00
C MET A 183 -5.01 15.03 -10.16
N LEU A 184 -4.42 15.00 -11.35
CA LEU A 184 -5.04 15.55 -12.56
C LEU A 184 -6.31 14.76 -12.89
N THR A 185 -7.39 15.45 -13.24
CA THR A 185 -8.66 14.81 -13.66
C THR A 185 -8.50 13.96 -14.92
N SER A 186 -7.56 14.34 -15.80
CA SER A 186 -7.18 13.57 -17.00
C SER A 186 -6.37 12.31 -16.70
N THR A 187 -5.81 12.23 -15.49
CA THR A 187 -4.96 11.10 -15.07
C THR A 187 -5.19 10.87 -13.58
N PRO A 188 -6.35 10.32 -13.19
CA PRO A 188 -6.71 10.10 -11.81
C PRO A 188 -5.81 9.02 -11.17
N TRP A 189 -5.72 9.04 -9.85
CA TRP A 189 -4.91 8.07 -9.11
C TRP A 189 -5.24 6.61 -9.44
N PHE A 190 -6.51 6.30 -9.68
CA PHE A 190 -6.93 4.95 -10.07
C PHE A 190 -6.18 4.44 -11.32
N ASP A 191 -6.08 5.26 -12.36
CA ASP A 191 -5.42 4.88 -13.63
C ASP A 191 -3.92 4.72 -13.44
N ILE A 192 -3.31 5.58 -12.63
CA ILE A 192 -1.89 5.50 -12.25
C ILE A 192 -1.65 4.20 -11.50
N ALA A 193 -2.40 3.94 -10.43
CA ALA A 193 -2.26 2.74 -9.61
C ALA A 193 -2.43 1.45 -10.45
N GLN A 194 -3.42 1.41 -11.35
CA GLN A 194 -3.62 0.27 -12.24
C GLN A 194 -2.43 0.06 -13.17
N ALA A 195 -1.86 1.12 -13.72
CA ALA A 195 -0.68 1.02 -14.58
C ALA A 195 0.54 0.50 -13.82
N LEU A 196 0.75 0.97 -12.57
CA LEU A 196 1.84 0.49 -11.71
C LEU A 196 1.67 -0.99 -11.34
N ILE A 197 0.48 -1.41 -10.95
CA ILE A 197 0.17 -2.82 -10.69
C ILE A 197 0.50 -3.66 -11.92
N THR A 198 -0.02 -3.28 -13.08
CA THR A 198 0.21 -3.98 -14.33
C THR A 198 1.70 -4.10 -14.63
N LYS A 199 2.46 -3.02 -14.48
CA LYS A 199 3.89 -2.98 -14.77
C LYS A 199 4.70 -3.85 -13.80
N ILE A 200 4.45 -3.76 -12.49
CA ILE A 200 5.10 -4.61 -11.48
C ILE A 200 4.84 -6.09 -11.78
N ARG A 201 3.61 -6.45 -12.13
CA ARG A 201 3.22 -7.85 -12.40
C ARG A 201 3.86 -8.47 -13.64
N THR A 202 4.48 -7.67 -14.51
CA THR A 202 5.32 -8.21 -15.59
C THR A 202 6.60 -8.88 -15.06
N VAL A 203 7.07 -8.49 -13.87
CA VAL A 203 8.36 -8.95 -13.32
C VAL A 203 8.24 -9.60 -11.94
N ASP A 204 7.23 -9.27 -11.15
CA ASP A 204 6.98 -9.84 -9.82
C ASP A 204 5.50 -10.18 -9.63
N GLN A 205 5.19 -11.48 -9.59
CA GLN A 205 3.84 -12.00 -9.44
C GLN A 205 3.50 -12.44 -8.01
N LYS A 206 4.36 -12.15 -7.02
CA LYS A 206 4.22 -12.69 -5.66
C LYS A 206 4.10 -11.61 -4.59
N THR A 207 4.94 -10.58 -4.65
CA THR A 207 5.01 -9.56 -3.61
C THR A 207 3.67 -8.82 -3.49
N THR A 208 3.25 -8.55 -2.27
CA THR A 208 2.05 -7.74 -1.99
C THR A 208 2.24 -6.33 -2.56
N ILE A 209 1.19 -5.78 -3.17
CA ILE A 209 1.16 -4.38 -3.58
C ILE A 209 0.21 -3.63 -2.65
N LEU A 210 0.73 -2.58 -1.99
CA LEU A 210 -0.07 -1.67 -1.19
C LEU A 210 -0.49 -0.48 -2.05
N VAL A 211 -1.79 -0.21 -2.05
CA VAL A 211 -2.38 0.89 -2.81
C VAL A 211 -2.94 1.91 -1.84
N ALA A 212 -2.27 3.04 -1.71
CA ALA A 212 -2.76 4.17 -0.94
C ALA A 212 -4.03 4.78 -1.55
N GLY A 213 -4.89 5.35 -0.72
CA GLY A 213 -6.07 6.07 -1.19
C GLY A 213 -5.73 7.43 -1.79
N ASP A 214 -6.58 7.93 -2.69
CA ASP A 214 -6.56 9.35 -3.09
C ASP A 214 -6.99 10.25 -1.91
N GLY A 215 -6.74 11.55 -2.01
CA GLY A 215 -7.09 12.50 -0.97
C GLY A 215 -6.32 12.28 0.33
N TRP A 216 -4.98 12.19 0.26
CA TRP A 216 -4.06 11.98 1.37
C TRP A 216 -4.24 10.62 2.06
N SER A 217 -4.68 9.61 1.32
CA SER A 217 -4.94 8.26 1.85
C SER A 217 -5.88 8.22 3.07
N SER A 218 -6.72 9.24 3.24
CA SER A 218 -7.52 9.45 4.46
C SER A 218 -8.50 8.31 4.72
N ALA A 219 -8.32 7.59 5.84
CA ALA A 219 -9.26 6.55 6.29
C ALA A 219 -10.66 7.12 6.53
N TRP A 220 -10.73 8.31 7.10
CA TRP A 220 -11.98 9.01 7.42
C TRP A 220 -12.78 9.38 6.19
N ARG A 221 -12.08 9.81 5.12
CA ARG A 221 -12.71 10.25 3.86
C ARG A 221 -12.62 9.19 2.76
N TRP A 222 -12.24 7.96 3.10
CA TRP A 222 -12.00 6.90 2.12
C TRP A 222 -13.13 6.69 1.12
N PRO A 223 -14.42 6.57 1.53
CA PRO A 223 -15.52 6.39 0.58
C PRO A 223 -15.68 7.55 -0.39
N GLN A 224 -15.28 8.77 0.01
CA GLN A 224 -15.43 9.97 -0.81
C GLN A 224 -14.39 10.04 -1.93
N PHE A 225 -13.13 9.68 -1.63
CA PHE A 225 -12.01 9.86 -2.57
C PHE A 225 -11.53 8.57 -3.22
N SER A 226 -11.68 7.44 -2.55
CA SER A 226 -10.99 6.20 -2.89
C SER A 226 -11.93 5.03 -3.18
N ASN A 227 -13.25 5.24 -3.23
CA ASN A 227 -14.21 4.15 -3.41
C ASN A 227 -14.02 3.38 -4.72
N ASN A 228 -13.52 4.01 -5.78
CA ASN A 228 -13.27 3.40 -7.08
C ASN A 228 -12.10 2.39 -7.06
N LEU A 229 -11.19 2.48 -6.09
CA LEU A 229 -10.01 1.59 -5.99
C LEU A 229 -10.39 0.12 -5.84
N LYS A 230 -11.61 -0.21 -5.36
CA LYS A 230 -12.13 -1.60 -5.33
C LYS A 230 -12.20 -2.26 -6.71
N ASN A 231 -12.16 -1.49 -7.79
CA ASN A 231 -12.20 -1.97 -9.16
C ASN A 231 -10.82 -2.24 -9.76
N LEU A 232 -9.74 -2.00 -9.01
CA LEU A 232 -8.38 -2.32 -9.45
C LEU A 232 -8.24 -3.83 -9.69
N VAL A 233 -7.55 -4.18 -10.76
CA VAL A 233 -7.31 -5.56 -11.16
C VAL A 233 -5.86 -5.92 -10.93
N ASP A 234 -5.63 -6.93 -10.11
CA ASP A 234 -4.32 -7.57 -9.94
C ASP A 234 -4.43 -9.05 -10.33
N PRO A 235 -3.73 -9.52 -11.38
CA PRO A 235 -3.73 -10.93 -11.77
C PRO A 235 -3.26 -11.86 -10.66
N SER A 236 -2.41 -11.37 -9.75
CA SER A 236 -1.92 -12.12 -8.59
C SER A 236 -2.87 -12.11 -7.39
N ARG A 237 -3.92 -11.29 -7.41
CA ARG A 237 -4.91 -11.14 -6.32
C ARG A 237 -4.26 -10.84 -4.96
N ASN A 238 -3.21 -10.04 -4.97
CA ASN A 238 -2.43 -9.74 -3.78
C ASN A 238 -2.29 -8.23 -3.55
N LEU A 239 -3.43 -7.51 -3.60
CA LEU A 239 -3.54 -6.11 -3.22
C LEU A 239 -3.91 -5.97 -1.75
N VAL A 240 -3.35 -4.96 -1.13
CA VAL A 240 -3.73 -4.43 0.19
C VAL A 240 -3.98 -2.93 0.03
N PHE A 241 -5.10 -2.43 0.52
CA PHE A 241 -5.41 -1.01 0.46
C PHE A 241 -4.85 -0.31 1.69
N GLU A 242 -4.16 0.81 1.48
CA GLU A 242 -3.46 1.53 2.53
C GLU A 242 -4.15 2.84 2.84
N ALA A 243 -4.50 3.05 4.11
CA ALA A 243 -5.07 4.29 4.60
C ALA A 243 -4.21 4.90 5.70
N HIS A 244 -4.33 6.21 5.88
CA HIS A 244 -3.68 6.99 6.95
C HIS A 244 -4.72 7.66 7.82
N ILE A 245 -4.40 7.85 9.10
CA ILE A 245 -5.31 8.49 10.04
C ILE A 245 -4.58 9.21 11.17
N TYR A 246 -4.93 10.46 11.40
CA TYR A 246 -4.52 11.26 12.54
C TYR A 246 -5.74 11.78 13.30
N PHE A 247 -5.55 12.20 14.54
CA PHE A 247 -6.68 12.47 15.46
C PHE A 247 -6.86 13.95 15.78
N ASP A 248 -5.95 14.81 15.32
CA ASP A 248 -6.13 16.26 15.32
C ASP A 248 -7.31 16.69 14.45
N ASN A 249 -7.84 17.88 14.63
CA ASN A 249 -9.14 18.31 14.12
C ASN A 249 -9.29 18.14 12.60
N ASP A 250 -8.25 18.46 11.83
CA ASP A 250 -8.24 18.35 10.37
C ASP A 250 -7.64 17.02 9.85
N ALA A 251 -7.22 16.15 10.75
CA ALA A 251 -6.55 14.88 10.48
C ALA A 251 -5.23 15.03 9.71
N SER A 252 -4.51 16.14 9.92
CA SER A 252 -3.24 16.42 9.25
C SER A 252 -2.01 15.79 9.94
N GLY A 253 -2.14 15.38 11.21
CA GLY A 253 -1.03 14.86 12.01
C GLY A 253 -0.12 15.96 12.60
N LYS A 254 -0.51 17.23 12.53
CA LYS A 254 0.27 18.33 13.08
C LYS A 254 0.12 18.46 14.59
N TYR A 255 -1.09 18.26 15.11
CA TYR A 255 -1.41 18.41 16.53
C TYR A 255 -0.95 19.76 17.10
N ASP A 256 -1.26 20.85 16.37
CA ASP A 256 -0.82 22.20 16.71
C ASP A 256 -1.55 22.78 17.93
N GLN A 257 -2.61 22.12 18.39
CA GLN A 257 -3.44 22.59 19.52
C GLN A 257 -3.53 21.53 20.62
N SER A 258 -4.16 21.91 21.75
CA SER A 258 -4.43 20.99 22.86
C SER A 258 -5.49 19.95 22.46
N TYR A 259 -5.51 18.82 23.16
CA TYR A 259 -6.50 17.76 22.97
C TYR A 259 -7.95 18.28 22.93
N ASP A 260 -8.29 19.23 23.83
CA ASP A 260 -9.63 19.81 23.89
C ASP A 260 -9.90 20.75 22.71
N ALA A 261 -8.92 21.55 22.30
CA ALA A 261 -9.04 22.47 21.16
C ALA A 261 -9.10 21.74 19.82
N GLU A 262 -8.47 20.57 19.72
CA GLU A 262 -8.62 19.65 18.58
C GLU A 262 -9.98 18.94 18.56
N ASN A 263 -10.84 19.15 19.55
CA ASN A 263 -12.12 18.48 19.72
C ASN A 263 -11.99 16.94 19.74
N ALA A 264 -10.86 16.45 20.21
CA ALA A 264 -10.60 15.02 20.25
C ALA A 264 -11.33 14.34 21.42
N THR A 265 -11.69 13.09 21.22
CA THR A 265 -12.25 12.19 22.24
C THR A 265 -11.50 10.88 22.24
N ALA A 266 -11.67 10.07 23.26
CA ALA A 266 -11.08 8.73 23.32
C ALA A 266 -11.50 7.84 22.13
N ASN A 267 -12.57 8.18 21.41
CA ASN A 267 -13.09 7.42 20.27
C ASN A 267 -12.76 8.02 18.90
N THR A 268 -12.16 9.22 18.84
CA THR A 268 -11.87 9.91 17.57
C THR A 268 -11.14 9.00 16.56
N GLY A 269 -10.14 8.24 17.02
CA GLY A 269 -9.41 7.33 16.14
C GLY A 269 -10.28 6.19 15.60
N VAL A 270 -11.16 5.63 16.45
CA VAL A 270 -12.12 4.57 16.04
C VAL A 270 -13.12 5.13 15.04
N GLU A 271 -13.74 6.26 15.35
CA GLU A 271 -14.76 6.88 14.49
C GLU A 271 -14.22 7.20 13.10
N ARG A 272 -12.98 7.70 13.04
CA ARG A 272 -12.34 8.08 11.76
C ARG A 272 -11.87 6.90 10.93
N VAL A 273 -11.57 5.74 11.53
CA VAL A 273 -11.12 4.57 10.78
C VAL A 273 -12.29 3.66 10.33
N ILE A 274 -13.45 3.77 10.97
CA ILE A 274 -14.66 3.01 10.62
C ILE A 274 -15.02 3.06 9.12
N PRO A 275 -15.03 4.24 8.43
CA PRO A 275 -15.39 4.29 7.02
C PRO A 275 -14.49 3.42 6.13
N PHE A 276 -13.19 3.40 6.39
CA PHE A 276 -12.23 2.57 5.67
C PHE A 276 -12.45 1.08 5.96
N VAL A 277 -12.54 0.70 7.25
CA VAL A 277 -12.74 -0.69 7.66
C VAL A 277 -14.06 -1.25 7.13
N LYS A 278 -15.12 -0.43 7.16
CA LYS A 278 -16.41 -0.82 6.56
C LYS A 278 -16.28 -1.05 5.07
N TRP A 279 -15.61 -0.15 4.35
CA TRP A 279 -15.39 -0.29 2.90
C TRP A 279 -14.61 -1.57 2.57
N LEU A 280 -13.59 -1.93 3.35
CA LEU A 280 -12.85 -3.19 3.19
C LEU A 280 -13.77 -4.40 3.33
N LYS A 281 -14.61 -4.43 4.38
CA LYS A 281 -15.54 -5.53 4.65
C LYS A 281 -16.60 -5.67 3.57
N ASP A 282 -17.22 -4.56 3.18
CA ASP A 282 -18.29 -4.54 2.18
C ASP A 282 -17.78 -5.08 0.82
N ASN A 283 -16.50 -4.85 0.52
CA ASN A 283 -15.88 -5.29 -0.74
C ASN A 283 -15.00 -6.55 -0.60
N LYS A 284 -14.89 -7.15 0.60
CA LYS A 284 -14.04 -8.33 0.90
C LYS A 284 -12.58 -8.11 0.53
N LEU A 285 -12.05 -6.94 0.87
CA LEU A 285 -10.71 -6.51 0.56
C LEU A 285 -9.81 -6.51 1.81
N LYS A 286 -8.51 -6.56 1.61
CA LYS A 286 -7.50 -6.47 2.66
C LYS A 286 -7.07 -5.02 2.84
N GLY A 287 -6.85 -4.61 4.09
CA GLY A 287 -6.45 -3.25 4.43
C GLY A 287 -5.25 -3.18 5.35
N PHE A 288 -4.66 -1.99 5.37
CA PHE A 288 -3.50 -1.62 6.16
C PHE A 288 -3.62 -0.15 6.55
N VAL A 289 -3.30 0.21 7.78
CA VAL A 289 -3.18 1.62 8.17
C VAL A 289 -1.69 1.98 8.23
N GLY A 290 -1.21 2.59 7.13
CA GLY A 290 0.22 2.86 6.91
C GLY A 290 0.78 3.91 7.85
N GLU A 291 -0.06 4.87 8.24
CA GLU A 291 0.33 5.92 9.17
C GLU A 291 -0.77 6.23 10.18
N TYR A 292 -0.37 6.29 11.43
CA TYR A 292 -1.10 6.83 12.58
C TYR A 292 -0.09 7.18 13.66
N GLY A 293 -0.32 8.24 14.38
CA GLY A 293 0.59 8.67 15.45
C GLY A 293 -0.08 9.66 16.37
N VAL A 294 0.43 9.79 17.59
CA VAL A 294 -0.06 10.71 18.60
C VAL A 294 1.09 11.41 19.32
N PRO A 295 0.91 12.67 19.77
CA PRO A 295 1.91 13.33 20.58
C PRO A 295 2.01 12.71 21.98
N ASP A 296 3.16 12.92 22.64
CA ASP A 296 3.46 12.40 23.97
C ASP A 296 3.17 13.40 25.11
N ASN A 297 2.61 14.57 24.78
CA ASN A 297 2.41 15.68 25.71
C ASN A 297 1.07 15.65 26.48
N ASP A 298 0.15 14.75 26.11
CA ASP A 298 -1.13 14.56 26.78
C ASP A 298 -1.53 13.08 26.75
N SER A 299 -1.70 12.47 27.91
CA SER A 299 -2.01 11.04 28.04
C SER A 299 -3.37 10.64 27.42
N ARG A 300 -4.27 11.58 27.18
CA ARG A 300 -5.56 11.32 26.53
C ARG A 300 -5.37 10.86 25.08
N TRP A 301 -4.33 11.34 24.40
CA TRP A 301 -3.96 10.84 23.06
C TRP A 301 -3.59 9.37 23.07
N LEU A 302 -2.93 8.89 24.14
CA LEU A 302 -2.58 7.49 24.28
C LEU A 302 -3.83 6.59 24.37
N LEU A 303 -4.86 7.04 25.09
CA LEU A 303 -6.14 6.33 25.16
C LEU A 303 -6.85 6.30 23.80
N THR A 304 -6.81 7.40 23.03
CA THR A 304 -7.36 7.44 21.66
C THR A 304 -6.65 6.46 20.75
N LEU A 305 -5.32 6.37 20.84
CA LEU A 305 -4.51 5.39 20.09
C LEU A 305 -4.84 3.95 20.51
N ASP A 306 -4.91 3.68 21.80
CA ASP A 306 -5.22 2.36 22.36
C ASP A 306 -6.56 1.82 21.83
N ASN A 307 -7.61 2.64 21.89
CA ASN A 307 -8.93 2.28 21.39
C ASN A 307 -8.93 1.99 19.89
N MET A 308 -8.23 2.80 19.09
CA MET A 308 -8.13 2.56 17.65
C MET A 308 -7.37 1.28 17.34
N LEU A 309 -6.22 1.03 17.97
CA LEU A 309 -5.44 -0.18 17.73
C LEU A 309 -6.22 -1.44 18.11
N LYS A 310 -6.98 -1.38 19.22
CA LYS A 310 -7.89 -2.47 19.57
C LYS A 310 -8.92 -2.70 18.48
N TYR A 311 -9.56 -1.63 17.99
CA TYR A 311 -10.57 -1.73 16.92
C TYR A 311 -9.98 -2.31 15.64
N LEU A 312 -8.81 -1.84 15.18
CA LEU A 312 -8.13 -2.38 14.01
C LEU A 312 -7.82 -3.88 14.16
N LYS A 313 -7.30 -4.27 15.31
CA LYS A 313 -6.99 -5.68 15.62
C LYS A 313 -8.24 -6.56 15.58
N ASP A 314 -9.33 -6.11 16.20
CA ASP A 314 -10.61 -6.84 16.21
C ASP A 314 -11.23 -6.98 14.79
N ASN A 315 -10.81 -6.12 13.85
CA ASN A 315 -11.26 -6.08 12.47
C ASN A 315 -10.24 -6.58 11.44
N CYS A 316 -9.14 -7.20 11.88
CA CYS A 316 -8.09 -7.78 11.02
C CYS A 316 -7.39 -6.76 10.11
N VAL A 317 -7.25 -5.52 10.56
CA VAL A 317 -6.50 -4.48 9.86
C VAL A 317 -5.22 -4.18 10.64
N ASN A 318 -4.07 -4.44 10.03
CA ASN A 318 -2.76 -4.14 10.61
C ASN A 318 -2.26 -2.74 10.18
N GLY A 319 -1.10 -2.33 10.70
CA GLY A 319 -0.57 -1.01 10.36
C GLY A 319 0.79 -0.69 10.96
N THR A 320 1.29 0.50 10.65
CA THR A 320 2.57 1.02 11.13
C THR A 320 2.43 2.40 11.75
N TYR A 321 3.04 2.57 12.93
CA TYR A 321 3.03 3.82 13.67
C TYR A 321 3.91 4.88 12.97
N TRP A 322 3.46 6.13 12.86
CA TRP A 322 4.21 7.28 12.41
C TRP A 322 4.64 8.14 13.61
N ALA A 323 5.95 8.23 13.96
CA ALA A 323 7.03 7.63 13.25
C ALA A 323 8.18 7.27 14.18
N ALA A 324 9.12 6.57 13.61
CA ALA A 324 10.41 6.29 14.21
C ALA A 324 11.52 6.62 13.21
N GLY A 325 12.79 6.65 13.66
CA GLY A 325 13.92 6.97 12.80
C GLY A 325 14.91 7.93 13.47
N PRO A 326 16.14 8.05 12.95
CA PRO A 326 17.24 8.64 13.73
C PRO A 326 17.21 10.18 13.85
N TRP A 327 16.48 10.91 13.02
CA TRP A 327 16.58 12.37 12.92
C TRP A 327 15.34 13.17 13.33
N TRP A 328 14.40 12.55 14.03
CA TRP A 328 13.17 13.22 14.47
C TRP A 328 13.39 14.28 15.58
N GLY A 329 14.44 14.19 16.37
CA GLY A 329 14.75 15.17 17.41
C GLY A 329 13.64 15.32 18.44
N SER A 330 13.00 16.50 18.47
CA SER A 330 11.93 16.85 19.41
C SER A 330 10.51 16.57 18.87
N TYR A 331 10.37 15.90 17.73
CA TYR A 331 9.05 15.59 17.16
C TYR A 331 8.20 14.78 18.14
N THR A 332 7.03 15.30 18.47
CA THR A 332 6.19 14.75 19.58
C THR A 332 5.57 13.40 19.24
N LEU A 333 5.41 13.09 17.95
CA LEU A 333 4.92 11.79 17.50
C LEU A 333 6.04 10.75 17.41
N ALA A 334 7.32 11.15 17.48
CA ALA A 334 8.41 10.19 17.39
C ALA A 334 8.37 9.18 18.54
N VAL A 335 8.59 7.90 18.22
CA VAL A 335 8.58 6.79 19.19
C VAL A 335 9.99 6.24 19.45
N GLU A 336 11.00 6.86 18.86
CA GLU A 336 12.40 6.60 19.23
C GLU A 336 12.65 6.87 20.71
N PRO A 337 13.45 6.04 21.41
CA PRO A 337 13.77 6.28 22.80
C PRO A 337 14.53 7.60 22.98
N LYS A 338 14.17 8.36 23.99
CA LYS A 338 14.87 9.60 24.35
C LYS A 338 15.80 9.31 25.54
N ASN A 339 17.11 9.51 25.34
CA ASN A 339 18.12 9.22 26.36
C ASN A 339 18.02 7.77 26.93
N GLY A 340 17.72 6.80 26.08
CA GLY A 340 17.58 5.41 26.48
C GLY A 340 16.24 5.07 27.17
N VAL A 341 15.30 6.02 27.27
CA VAL A 341 13.98 5.83 27.88
C VAL A 341 12.93 5.74 26.77
N ASP A 342 12.09 4.72 26.82
CA ASP A 342 10.96 4.54 25.90
C ASP A 342 10.02 5.75 25.97
N ARG A 343 9.49 6.15 24.82
CA ARG A 343 8.44 7.18 24.75
C ARG A 343 7.09 6.58 25.19
N PRO A 344 6.16 7.39 25.74
CA PRO A 344 4.88 6.88 26.26
C PRO A 344 4.06 6.08 25.24
N GLN A 345 4.13 6.43 23.96
CA GLN A 345 3.43 5.71 22.89
C GLN A 345 3.90 4.26 22.76
N MET A 346 5.14 3.96 23.13
CA MET A 346 5.68 2.59 23.08
C MET A 346 4.89 1.63 23.97
N GLU A 347 4.44 2.06 25.15
CA GLU A 347 3.61 1.24 26.02
C GLU A 347 2.35 0.76 25.31
N ILE A 348 1.68 1.66 24.59
CA ILE A 348 0.47 1.33 23.85
C ILE A 348 0.78 0.39 22.68
N LEU A 349 1.85 0.66 21.92
CA LEU A 349 2.25 -0.24 20.83
C LEU A 349 2.55 -1.66 21.33
N LEU A 350 3.23 -1.79 22.45
CA LEU A 350 3.56 -3.08 23.07
C LEU A 350 2.33 -3.83 23.59
N LYS A 351 1.32 -3.12 24.07
CA LYS A 351 0.04 -3.71 24.49
C LYS A 351 -0.67 -4.41 23.34
N HIS A 352 -0.54 -3.85 22.12
CA HIS A 352 -1.20 -4.38 20.91
C HIS A 352 -0.29 -5.23 20.04
N LYS A 353 1.01 -5.32 20.36
CA LYS A 353 1.90 -6.22 19.61
C LYS A 353 1.38 -7.65 19.74
N THR A 354 1.07 -8.28 18.65
CA THR A 354 0.69 -9.68 18.60
C THR A 354 0.95 -10.23 17.22
N THR A 355 1.15 -11.52 17.12
CA THR A 355 0.98 -12.24 15.86
C THR A 355 -0.44 -12.05 15.34
N VAL A 356 -0.61 -12.24 14.03
CA VAL A 356 -1.95 -12.14 13.40
C VAL A 356 -2.98 -12.89 14.23
N PRO A 357 -4.08 -12.25 14.68
CA PRO A 357 -5.13 -12.91 15.44
C PRO A 357 -5.68 -14.13 14.71
N GLU A 358 -6.07 -15.19 15.45
CA GLU A 358 -6.58 -16.43 14.86
C GLU A 358 -7.79 -16.21 13.92
N ASN A 359 -8.67 -15.30 14.28
CA ASN A 359 -9.83 -14.91 13.48
C ASN A 359 -9.50 -14.11 12.21
N CYS A 360 -8.22 -13.78 12.00
CA CYS A 360 -7.73 -13.00 10.87
C CYS A 360 -6.89 -13.83 9.87
N LYS A 361 -6.76 -15.13 10.12
CA LYS A 361 -6.00 -16.06 9.26
C LYS A 361 -6.77 -16.53 8.03
#